data_c0c37a01b302d7ae3ae2260f969ae03e
#
_entry.id   c0c37a01b302d7ae3ae2260f969ae03e
#
_cell.length_a   1.000
_cell.length_b   1.000
_cell.length_c   1.000
_cell.angle_alpha   90.00
_cell.angle_beta   90.00
_cell.angle_gamma   90.00
#
_symmetry.space_group_name_H-M   'P 1'
#
loop_
_entity.id
_entity.type
_entity.pdbx_description
1 polymer ?
#
loop_
_entity_poly.entity_id
_entity_poly.type
_entity_poly.pdbx_seq_one_letter_code
_entity_poly.pdbx_strand_id
1 'polypeptide(L)' 'RNVCVALGNWADPSTVPALAKVLDDDEVLGRGHAAWALGRVMARHRLSSISQILSERLAVEEDEWVREEISLALHGQP' A
#
# COMPACT_ATOMS: atom_id res chain seq x y z
N ARG A 1 0.01 11.94 4.37
CA ARG A 1 1.19 11.22 3.89
C ARG A 1 2.25 10.96 4.94
N ASN A 2 2.16 11.61 6.06
CA ASN A 2 3.21 11.63 7.09
C ASN A 2 3.74 10.25 7.50
N VAL A 3 2.91 9.50 8.24
CA VAL A 3 3.34 8.23 8.80
C VAL A 3 3.54 7.19 7.69
N CYS A 4 2.63 7.15 6.72
CA CYS A 4 2.73 6.18 5.63
C CYS A 4 3.98 6.39 4.78
N VAL A 5 4.35 7.64 4.53
CA VAL A 5 5.58 7.93 3.77
C VAL A 5 6.81 7.51 4.57
N ALA A 6 6.85 7.83 5.86
CA ALA A 6 7.97 7.43 6.71
C ALA A 6 8.11 5.91 6.76
N LEU A 7 7.00 5.20 6.96
CA LEU A 7 7.02 3.74 7.01
C LEU A 7 7.44 3.13 5.68
N GLY A 8 6.92 3.68 4.57
CA GLY A 8 7.29 3.21 3.24
C GLY A 8 8.76 3.44 2.92
N ASN A 9 9.33 4.55 3.38
CA ASN A 9 10.73 4.86 3.15
C ASN A 9 11.67 3.92 3.92
N TRP A 10 11.26 3.51 5.12
CA TRP A 10 12.02 2.53 5.88
C TRP A 10 11.94 1.15 5.25
N ALA A 11 10.83 0.89 4.54
CA ALA A 11 10.60 -0.38 3.84
C ALA A 11 10.77 -1.58 4.75
N ASP A 12 10.30 -1.47 5.97
CA ASP A 12 10.45 -2.50 6.98
C ASP A 12 9.21 -3.41 7.00
N PRO A 13 9.36 -4.73 6.84
CA PRO A 13 8.22 -5.64 6.88
C PRO A 13 7.37 -5.54 8.14
N SER A 14 7.94 -5.12 9.26
CA SER A 14 7.18 -4.99 10.51
C SER A 14 6.09 -3.92 10.43
N THR A 15 6.16 -3.02 9.44
CA THR A 15 5.14 -1.98 9.24
C THR A 15 3.90 -2.48 8.50
N VAL A 16 3.96 -3.67 7.90
CA VAL A 16 2.88 -4.17 7.07
C VAL A 16 1.52 -4.23 7.79
N PRO A 17 1.42 -4.74 9.03
CA PRO A 17 0.10 -4.76 9.68
C PRO A 17 -0.51 -3.38 9.86
N ALA A 18 0.30 -2.38 10.21
CA ALA A 18 -0.19 -1.01 10.38
C ALA A 18 -0.63 -0.42 9.04
N LEU A 19 0.16 -0.65 7.98
CA LEU A 19 -0.17 -0.16 6.65
C LEU A 19 -1.41 -0.83 6.09
N ALA A 20 -1.59 -2.13 6.36
CA ALA A 20 -2.78 -2.84 5.92
C ALA A 20 -4.04 -2.26 6.56
N LYS A 21 -3.96 -1.83 7.81
CA LYS A 21 -5.09 -1.16 8.47
C LYS A 21 -5.43 0.17 7.79
N VAL A 22 -4.42 0.96 7.47
CA VAL A 22 -4.63 2.25 6.81
C VAL A 22 -5.21 2.05 5.41
N LEU A 23 -4.88 0.95 4.77
CA LEU A 23 -5.41 0.62 3.45
C LEU A 23 -6.94 0.44 3.47
N ASP A 24 -7.51 0.15 4.63
CA ASP A 24 -8.96 0.01 4.80
C ASP A 24 -9.61 1.24 5.47
N ASP A 25 -8.83 2.29 5.72
CA ASP A 25 -9.34 3.49 6.37
C ASP A 25 -10.37 4.22 5.49
N ASP A 26 -11.21 5.05 6.12
CA ASP A 26 -12.23 5.81 5.40
C ASP A 26 -11.64 6.91 4.52
N GLU A 27 -10.46 7.39 4.85
CA GLU A 27 -9.84 8.51 4.12
C GLU A 27 -9.15 8.04 2.85
N VAL A 28 -9.54 8.65 1.73
CA VAL A 28 -8.96 8.37 0.43
C VAL A 28 -7.45 8.58 0.43
N LEU A 29 -6.99 9.71 0.97
CA LEU A 29 -5.56 10.02 1.02
C LEU A 29 -4.79 8.95 1.81
N GLY A 30 -5.34 8.53 2.94
CA GLY A 30 -4.70 7.49 3.75
C GLY A 30 -4.57 6.20 2.97
N ARG A 31 -5.63 5.78 2.30
CA ARG A 31 -5.61 4.55 1.52
C ARG A 31 -4.58 4.58 0.40
N GLY A 32 -4.53 5.70 -0.34
CA GLY A 32 -3.57 5.83 -1.43
C GLY A 32 -2.13 5.82 -0.95
N HIS A 33 -1.86 6.52 0.16
CA HIS A 33 -0.52 6.55 0.71
C HIS A 33 -0.11 5.19 1.28
N ALA A 34 -1.05 4.47 1.88
CA ALA A 34 -0.78 3.12 2.38
C ALA A 34 -0.44 2.17 1.24
N ALA A 35 -1.17 2.28 0.12
CA ALA A 35 -0.88 1.46 -1.06
C ALA A 35 0.53 1.73 -1.57
N TRP A 36 0.92 3.00 -1.66
CA TRP A 36 2.26 3.38 -2.07
C TRP A 36 3.31 2.79 -1.14
N ALA A 37 3.11 2.95 0.16
CA ALA A 37 4.07 2.47 1.16
C ALA A 37 4.20 0.94 1.13
N LEU A 38 3.07 0.24 1.01
CA LEU A 38 3.08 -1.22 0.90
C LEU A 38 3.84 -1.66 -0.36
N GLY A 39 3.68 -0.92 -1.46
CA GLY A 39 4.40 -1.21 -2.68
C GLY A 39 5.91 -1.10 -2.49
N ARG A 40 6.36 -0.12 -1.72
CA ARG A 40 7.79 0.03 -1.44
C ARG A 40 8.33 -1.11 -0.58
N VAL A 41 7.57 -1.52 0.43
CA VAL A 41 7.98 -2.65 1.26
C VAL A 41 8.07 -3.93 0.40
N MET A 42 7.07 -4.15 -0.43
CA MET A 42 7.03 -5.31 -1.31
C MET A 42 8.21 -5.33 -2.28
N ALA A 43 8.50 -4.17 -2.88
CA ALA A 43 9.60 -4.08 -3.84
C ALA A 43 10.95 -4.39 -3.18
N ARG A 44 11.12 -3.96 -1.94
CA ARG A 44 12.39 -4.14 -1.24
C ARG A 44 12.58 -5.56 -0.70
N HIS A 45 11.50 -6.17 -0.22
CA HIS A 45 11.57 -7.47 0.46
C HIS A 45 10.92 -8.61 -0.29
N ARG A 46 10.26 -8.33 -1.41
CA ARG A 46 9.61 -9.31 -2.28
C ARG A 46 8.65 -10.22 -1.53
N LEU A 47 7.79 -9.61 -0.71
CA LEU A 47 6.82 -10.36 0.10
C LEU A 47 5.52 -10.54 -0.68
N SER A 48 5.23 -11.76 -1.09
CA SER A 48 4.03 -12.06 -1.87
C SER A 48 2.74 -11.82 -1.09
N SER A 49 2.80 -11.88 0.25
CA SER A 49 1.63 -11.60 1.09
C SER A 49 1.13 -10.16 0.89
N ILE A 50 2.03 -9.22 0.63
CA ILE A 50 1.63 -7.82 0.38
C ILE A 50 0.87 -7.72 -0.93
N SER A 51 1.29 -8.47 -1.94
CA SER A 51 0.58 -8.52 -3.22
C SER A 51 -0.87 -8.96 -3.02
N GLN A 52 -1.10 -9.95 -2.17
CA GLN A 52 -2.45 -10.42 -1.87
C GLN A 52 -3.27 -9.34 -1.17
N ILE A 53 -2.67 -8.66 -0.18
CA ILE A 53 -3.35 -7.57 0.54
C ILE A 53 -3.79 -6.49 -0.45
N LEU A 54 -2.90 -6.07 -1.32
CA LEU A 54 -3.18 -5.03 -2.32
C LEU A 54 -4.26 -5.49 -3.30
N SER A 55 -4.18 -6.72 -3.77
CA SER A 55 -5.15 -7.26 -4.73
C SER A 55 -6.54 -7.35 -4.12
N GLU A 56 -6.65 -7.78 -2.87
CA GLU A 56 -7.93 -7.87 -2.18
C GLU A 56 -8.56 -6.50 -2.01
N ARG A 57 -7.74 -5.50 -1.67
CA ARG A 57 -8.28 -4.14 -1.55
C ARG A 57 -8.70 -3.59 -2.91
N LEU A 58 -7.94 -3.85 -3.96
CA LEU A 58 -8.28 -3.38 -5.31
C LEU A 58 -9.65 -3.87 -5.74
N ALA A 59 -10.02 -5.08 -5.33
CA ALA A 59 -11.31 -5.67 -5.69
C ALA A 59 -12.50 -4.88 -5.14
N VAL A 60 -12.31 -4.14 -4.06
CA VAL A 60 -13.39 -3.38 -3.40
C VAL A 60 -13.16 -1.87 -3.40
N GLU A 61 -12.00 -1.41 -3.87
CA GLU A 61 -11.70 0.02 -3.87
C GLU A 61 -12.46 0.74 -4.98
N GLU A 62 -13.16 1.81 -4.62
CA GLU A 62 -13.96 2.57 -5.59
C GLU A 62 -13.30 3.84 -6.07
N ASP A 63 -12.37 4.40 -5.31
CA ASP A 63 -11.70 5.65 -5.69
C ASP A 63 -10.66 5.41 -6.77
N GLU A 64 -10.73 6.17 -7.86
CA GLU A 64 -9.84 5.98 -9.01
C GLU A 64 -8.38 6.22 -8.69
N TRP A 65 -8.09 7.25 -7.90
CA TRP A 65 -6.70 7.54 -7.55
C TRP A 65 -6.11 6.44 -6.68
N VAL A 66 -6.88 5.94 -5.70
CA VAL A 66 -6.42 4.84 -4.85
C VAL A 66 -6.23 3.58 -5.70
N ARG A 67 -7.15 3.30 -6.63
CA ARG A 67 -7.00 2.15 -7.51
C ARG A 67 -5.72 2.24 -8.32
N GLU A 68 -5.39 3.43 -8.80
CA GLU A 68 -4.17 3.64 -9.55
C GLU A 68 -2.93 3.42 -8.67
N GLU A 69 -2.95 3.93 -7.44
CA GLU A 69 -1.84 3.72 -6.50
C GLU A 69 -1.64 2.24 -6.19
N ILE A 70 -2.73 1.50 -5.99
CA ILE A 70 -2.66 0.06 -5.75
C ILE A 70 -2.09 -0.65 -6.98
N SER A 71 -2.56 -0.29 -8.16
CA SER A 71 -2.08 -0.92 -9.40
C SER A 71 -0.60 -0.67 -9.62
N LEU A 72 -0.14 0.56 -9.37
CA LEU A 72 1.28 0.88 -9.48
C LEU A 72 2.09 0.06 -8.48
N ALA A 73 1.59 -0.07 -7.25
CA ALA A 73 2.26 -0.85 -6.22
C ALA A 73 2.38 -2.32 -6.64
N LEU A 74 1.31 -2.88 -7.20
CA LEU A 74 1.29 -4.27 -7.64
C LEU A 74 2.24 -4.53 -8.81
N HIS A 75 2.44 -3.54 -9.67
CA HIS A 75 3.27 -3.68 -10.87
C HIS A 75 4.69 -3.17 -10.68
N GLY A 76 5.10 -2.91 -9.45
CA GLY A 76 6.46 -2.52 -9.18
C GLY A 76 6.79 -1.13 -9.66
N GLN A 77 6.05 -0.14 -9.22
CA GLN A 77 6.31 1.25 -9.57
C GLN A 77 7.74 1.66 -9.26
N PRO A 78 8.29 2.60 -10.01
CA PRO A 78 9.64 3.10 -9.75
C PRO A 78 9.75 3.78 -8.40
#